data_b08fabf35175fd15469d80c7a51cf02c
#
_entry.id   b08fabf35175fd15469d80c7a51cf02c
#
_cell.length_a   1.000
_cell.length_b   1.000
_cell.length_c   1.000
_cell.angle_alpha   90.00
_cell.angle_beta   90.00
_cell.angle_gamma   90.00
#
_symmetry.space_group_name_H-M   'P 1'
#
loop_
_entity.id
_entity.type
_entity.pdbx_description
1 polymer ?
#
loop_
_entity_poly.entity_id
_entity_poly.type
_entity_poly.pdbx_seq_one_letter_code
_entity_poly.pdbx_strand_id
1 'polypeptide(L)'
;MKKSILRLLVTLFATPVGMAQAPVKFEITCNDQMTYNSKGFEVTAGQKVSLTLKNVGKIPLKTMGHNLVLLKPGTSLAEFSGKAGAEKSNGYLPQDAETKKAIVAATKRLGGGDSDTITFTLTAPGEYPFMCTTPGHFSVMQGVITVKAK
;
A
#
# COMPACT_ATOMS: atom_id res chain seq x y z
N MET A 1 -0.81 24.66 70.58
CA MET A 1 -1.44 24.69 69.26
C MET A 1 -0.52 24.04 68.27
N LYS A 2 -0.77 22.75 67.87
CA LYS A 2 0.05 21.98 66.94
C LYS A 2 -0.54 22.14 65.55
N LYS A 3 0.21 22.76 64.60
CA LYS A 3 -0.20 22.90 63.20
C LYS A 3 0.24 21.65 62.43
N SER A 4 -0.69 20.80 62.03
CA SER A 4 -0.44 19.67 61.15
C SER A 4 -0.35 20.16 59.72
N ILE A 5 0.79 19.95 59.08
CA ILE A 5 1.03 20.25 57.65
C ILE A 5 0.69 18.97 56.88
N LEU A 6 -0.44 18.99 56.18
CA LEU A 6 -0.87 17.95 55.23
C LEU A 6 -0.04 18.04 53.96
N ARG A 7 0.91 17.12 53.77
CA ARG A 7 1.69 17.01 52.51
C ARG A 7 0.85 16.27 51.47
N LEU A 8 0.41 17.00 50.44
CA LEU A 8 -0.27 16.45 49.29
C LEU A 8 0.80 15.79 48.39
N LEU A 9 0.79 14.44 48.31
CA LEU A 9 1.64 13.65 47.42
C LEU A 9 0.96 13.68 46.01
N VAL A 10 1.52 14.44 45.10
CA VAL A 10 1.13 14.42 43.67
C VAL A 10 1.89 13.29 43.01
N THR A 11 1.23 12.16 42.75
CA THR A 11 1.77 11.06 41.93
C THR A 11 1.63 11.42 40.46
N LEU A 12 2.76 11.75 39.84
CA LEU A 12 2.84 11.96 38.39
C LEU A 12 2.78 10.60 37.70
N PHE A 13 1.62 10.28 37.08
CA PHE A 13 1.51 9.12 36.19
C PHE A 13 2.19 9.47 34.85
N ALA A 14 3.39 8.94 34.62
CA ALA A 14 4.01 8.98 33.32
C ALA A 14 3.25 8.05 32.38
N THR A 15 2.52 8.60 31.41
CA THR A 15 1.95 7.80 30.31
C THR A 15 3.08 7.27 29.45
N PRO A 16 3.14 5.95 29.17
CA PRO A 16 4.16 5.42 28.28
C PRO A 16 3.98 6.03 26.89
N VAL A 17 4.96 6.77 26.43
CA VAL A 17 5.06 7.20 25.03
C VAL A 17 5.20 5.93 24.20
N GLY A 18 4.15 5.55 23.49
CA GLY A 18 4.16 4.40 22.60
C GLY A 18 5.23 4.60 21.53
N MET A 19 6.31 3.82 21.59
CA MET A 19 7.34 3.83 20.55
C MET A 19 6.66 3.43 19.22
N ALA A 20 6.68 4.32 18.24
CA ALA A 20 6.19 4.03 16.91
C ALA A 20 7.00 2.86 16.34
N GLN A 21 6.34 1.73 16.11
CA GLN A 21 6.98 0.53 15.57
C GLN A 21 7.48 0.82 14.15
N ALA A 22 8.73 0.44 13.86
CA ALA A 22 9.30 0.57 12.52
C ALA A 22 8.43 -0.18 11.49
N PRO A 23 8.28 0.34 10.26
CA PRO A 23 7.47 -0.32 9.24
C PRO A 23 8.09 -1.68 8.84
N VAL A 24 7.22 -2.67 8.65
CA VAL A 24 7.61 -3.94 8.02
C VAL A 24 7.85 -3.69 6.53
N LYS A 25 8.97 -4.18 6.01
CA LYS A 25 9.40 -3.93 4.63
C LYS A 25 9.11 -5.13 3.75
N PHE A 26 8.52 -4.86 2.59
CA PHE A 26 8.33 -5.83 1.52
C PHE A 26 8.87 -5.28 0.21
N GLU A 27 9.35 -6.17 -0.65
CA GLU A 27 9.73 -5.85 -2.02
C GLU A 27 8.97 -6.77 -2.97
N ILE A 28 8.33 -6.17 -3.98
CA ILE A 28 7.77 -6.86 -5.12
C ILE A 28 8.55 -6.42 -6.36
N THR A 29 9.01 -7.36 -7.17
CA THR A 29 9.62 -7.04 -8.46
C THR A 29 8.63 -7.29 -9.59
N CYS A 30 8.74 -6.49 -10.66
CA CYS A 30 8.06 -6.72 -11.93
C CYS A 30 9.06 -6.70 -13.08
N ASN A 31 8.68 -7.19 -14.24
CA ASN A 31 9.58 -7.41 -15.36
C ASN A 31 8.88 -7.26 -16.72
N ASP A 32 9.66 -7.41 -17.80
CA ASP A 32 9.21 -7.28 -19.19
C ASP A 32 8.26 -8.42 -19.66
N GLN A 33 8.07 -9.47 -18.86
CA GLN A 33 7.07 -10.53 -19.07
C GLN A 33 5.72 -10.22 -18.43
N MET A 34 5.51 -8.98 -17.96
CA MET A 34 4.29 -8.57 -17.27
C MET A 34 3.96 -9.46 -16.06
N THR A 35 4.95 -9.73 -15.19
CA THR A 35 4.76 -10.54 -13.99
C THR A 35 5.21 -9.80 -12.74
N TYR A 36 4.55 -10.07 -11.62
CA TYR A 36 5.08 -9.83 -10.29
C TYR A 36 5.73 -11.11 -9.76
N ASN A 37 6.87 -10.99 -9.08
CA ASN A 37 7.54 -12.13 -8.44
C ASN A 37 6.76 -12.68 -7.24
N SER A 38 5.80 -11.94 -6.70
CA SER A 38 4.96 -12.35 -5.59
C SER A 38 3.49 -12.04 -5.88
N LYS A 39 2.61 -12.94 -5.47
CA LYS A 39 1.15 -12.77 -5.55
C LYS A 39 0.55 -12.23 -4.26
N GLY A 40 1.37 -11.91 -3.26
CA GLY A 40 0.93 -11.31 -2.01
C GLY A 40 1.79 -11.69 -0.82
N PHE A 41 1.38 -11.16 0.32
CA PHE A 41 1.98 -11.42 1.63
C PHE A 41 0.94 -11.16 2.74
N GLU A 42 1.29 -11.54 3.97
CA GLU A 42 0.43 -11.37 5.13
C GLU A 42 0.98 -10.28 6.06
N VAL A 43 0.08 -9.50 6.66
CA VAL A 43 0.38 -8.51 7.70
C VAL A 43 -0.66 -8.56 8.81
N THR A 44 -0.36 -7.96 9.95
CA THR A 44 -1.32 -7.81 11.07
C THR A 44 -1.99 -6.44 11.00
N ALA A 45 -3.27 -6.37 11.33
CA ALA A 45 -4.04 -5.13 11.37
C ALA A 45 -3.35 -4.05 12.22
N GLY A 46 -3.23 -2.83 11.68
CA GLY A 46 -2.55 -1.70 12.30
C GLY A 46 -1.03 -1.69 12.13
N GLN A 47 -0.44 -2.71 11.50
CA GLN A 47 0.98 -2.74 11.20
C GLN A 47 1.31 -1.75 10.06
N LYS A 48 2.33 -0.91 10.27
CA LYS A 48 2.83 -0.02 9.22
C LYS A 48 3.67 -0.82 8.23
N VAL A 49 3.37 -0.67 6.94
CA VAL A 49 4.02 -1.38 5.84
C VAL A 49 4.78 -0.40 4.96
N SER A 50 5.98 -0.76 4.56
CA SER A 50 6.77 -0.09 3.52
C SER A 50 6.95 -1.09 2.37
N LEU A 51 6.26 -0.86 1.26
CA LEU A 51 6.29 -1.72 0.09
C LEU A 51 7.04 -1.04 -1.05
N THR A 52 8.11 -1.68 -1.52
CA THR A 52 8.86 -1.25 -2.69
C THR A 52 8.45 -2.08 -3.90
N LEU A 53 8.03 -1.41 -4.97
CA LEU A 53 7.95 -2.00 -6.30
C LEU A 53 9.24 -1.70 -7.05
N LYS A 54 9.89 -2.72 -7.63
CA LYS A 54 11.09 -2.59 -8.43
C LYS A 54 10.88 -3.23 -9.80
N ASN A 55 11.04 -2.45 -10.87
CA ASN A 55 11.00 -2.98 -12.22
C ASN A 55 12.41 -3.46 -12.62
N VAL A 56 12.61 -4.79 -12.66
CA VAL A 56 13.88 -5.43 -13.05
C VAL A 56 13.97 -5.69 -14.54
N GLY A 57 12.98 -5.25 -15.32
CA GLY A 57 13.00 -5.27 -16.78
C GLY A 57 13.96 -4.23 -17.37
N LYS A 58 13.96 -4.14 -18.70
CA LYS A 58 14.80 -3.22 -19.47
C LYS A 58 14.00 -2.31 -20.39
N ILE A 59 12.70 -2.61 -20.60
CA ILE A 59 11.86 -1.86 -21.52
C ILE A 59 11.51 -0.49 -20.93
N PRO A 60 11.68 0.61 -21.68
CA PRO A 60 11.41 1.96 -21.20
C PRO A 60 9.93 2.17 -20.81
N LEU A 61 9.68 3.07 -19.86
CA LEU A 61 8.36 3.46 -19.36
C LEU A 61 7.32 3.76 -20.46
N LYS A 62 7.74 4.41 -21.54
CA LYS A 62 6.86 4.78 -22.66
C LYS A 62 6.29 3.56 -23.37
N THR A 63 7.05 2.48 -23.45
CA THR A 63 6.69 1.25 -24.15
C THR A 63 6.01 0.26 -23.21
N MET A 64 6.60 0.02 -22.05
CA MET A 64 6.07 -0.93 -21.04
C MET A 64 6.38 -0.42 -19.63
N GLY A 65 5.41 0.18 -19.01
CA GLY A 65 5.53 0.62 -17.62
C GLY A 65 4.61 -0.15 -16.70
N HIS A 66 5.05 -0.37 -15.48
CA HIS A 66 4.31 -1.09 -14.46
C HIS A 66 4.12 -0.23 -13.22
N ASN A 67 2.98 -0.38 -12.56
CA ASN A 67 2.73 0.16 -11.23
C ASN A 67 2.14 -0.93 -10.34
N LEU A 68 1.96 -0.62 -9.06
CA LEU A 68 1.21 -1.42 -8.12
C LEU A 68 0.19 -0.51 -7.45
N VAL A 69 -1.08 -0.82 -7.64
CA VAL A 69 -2.19 -0.10 -7.01
C VAL A 69 -2.87 -1.03 -6.03
N LEU A 70 -2.79 -0.70 -4.74
CA LEU A 70 -3.43 -1.41 -3.65
C LEU A 70 -4.84 -0.87 -3.45
N LEU A 71 -5.80 -1.77 -3.41
CA LEU A 71 -7.23 -1.44 -3.38
C LEU A 71 -7.89 -1.93 -2.09
N LYS A 72 -9.03 -1.33 -1.76
CA LYS A 72 -9.87 -1.77 -0.65
C LYS A 72 -10.48 -3.15 -0.94
N PRO A 73 -10.80 -3.93 0.12
CA PRO A 73 -11.54 -5.18 -0.01
C PRO A 73 -12.83 -5.01 -0.80
N GLY A 74 -13.16 -6.01 -1.62
CA GLY A 74 -14.38 -6.03 -2.44
C GLY A 74 -14.33 -5.20 -3.71
N THR A 75 -13.21 -4.54 -4.03
CA THR A 75 -13.07 -3.80 -5.29
C THR A 75 -12.97 -4.77 -6.48
N SER A 76 -13.83 -4.60 -7.48
CA SER A 76 -13.75 -5.33 -8.75
C SER A 76 -12.53 -4.89 -9.55
N LEU A 77 -11.54 -5.77 -9.72
CA LEU A 77 -10.32 -5.46 -10.46
C LEU A 77 -10.60 -5.19 -11.94
N ALA A 78 -11.55 -5.89 -12.52
CA ALA A 78 -11.92 -5.71 -13.92
C ALA A 78 -12.55 -4.32 -14.17
N GLU A 79 -13.51 -3.91 -13.34
CA GLU A 79 -14.13 -2.58 -13.43
C GLU A 79 -13.13 -1.47 -13.16
N PHE A 80 -12.30 -1.64 -12.11
CA PHE A 80 -11.24 -0.68 -11.78
C PHE A 80 -10.24 -0.53 -12.92
N SER A 81 -9.81 -1.64 -13.53
CA SER A 81 -8.90 -1.64 -14.69
C SER A 81 -9.50 -0.91 -15.89
N GLY A 82 -10.78 -1.11 -16.18
CA GLY A 82 -11.48 -0.41 -17.26
C GLY A 82 -11.44 1.11 -17.10
N LYS A 83 -11.75 1.60 -15.90
CA LYS A 83 -11.69 3.04 -15.57
C LYS A 83 -10.26 3.57 -15.58
N ALA A 84 -9.31 2.84 -15.01
CA ALA A 84 -7.90 3.21 -14.99
C ALA A 84 -7.29 3.29 -16.40
N GLY A 85 -7.69 2.40 -17.30
CA GLY A 85 -7.20 2.34 -18.67
C GLY A 85 -7.49 3.60 -19.49
N ALA A 86 -8.54 4.35 -19.17
CA ALA A 86 -8.87 5.62 -19.80
C ALA A 86 -7.94 6.77 -19.38
N GLU A 87 -7.20 6.65 -18.28
CA GLU A 87 -6.45 7.72 -17.60
C GLU A 87 -4.95 7.71 -17.94
N LYS A 88 -4.61 7.61 -19.23
CA LYS A 88 -3.21 7.53 -19.70
C LYS A 88 -2.33 8.68 -19.20
N SER A 89 -2.85 9.90 -19.20
CA SER A 89 -2.12 11.11 -18.77
C SER A 89 -1.75 11.09 -17.28
N ASN A 90 -2.50 10.35 -16.46
CA ASN A 90 -2.30 10.20 -15.02
C ASN A 90 -1.61 8.87 -14.66
N GLY A 91 -0.88 8.27 -15.59
CA GLY A 91 -0.20 6.99 -15.35
C GLY A 91 -1.16 5.82 -15.11
N TYR A 92 -2.35 5.89 -15.69
CA TYR A 92 -3.45 4.92 -15.53
C TYR A 92 -3.99 4.84 -14.08
N LEU A 93 -4.08 5.99 -13.41
CA LEU A 93 -4.76 6.11 -12.13
C LEU A 93 -6.07 6.89 -12.31
N PRO A 94 -7.23 6.33 -11.94
CA PRO A 94 -8.52 6.99 -12.06
C PRO A 94 -8.56 8.35 -11.37
N GLN A 95 -9.25 9.31 -11.99
CA GLN A 95 -9.38 10.67 -11.46
C GLN A 95 -10.75 10.95 -10.85
N ASP A 96 -11.77 10.18 -11.20
CA ASP A 96 -13.10 10.33 -10.60
C ASP A 96 -13.10 9.99 -9.11
N ALA A 97 -13.87 10.74 -8.33
CA ALA A 97 -13.87 10.66 -6.87
C ALA A 97 -14.30 9.27 -6.35
N GLU A 98 -15.23 8.62 -7.02
CA GLU A 98 -15.74 7.31 -6.57
C GLU A 98 -14.68 6.23 -6.73
N THR A 99 -14.04 6.14 -7.89
CA THR A 99 -13.01 5.13 -8.13
C THR A 99 -11.76 5.38 -7.29
N LYS A 100 -11.38 6.66 -7.08
CA LYS A 100 -10.29 7.03 -6.18
C LYS A 100 -10.49 6.54 -4.74
N LYS A 101 -11.71 6.52 -4.24
CA LYS A 101 -12.01 6.03 -2.88
C LYS A 101 -11.62 4.56 -2.67
N ALA A 102 -11.52 3.77 -3.74
CA ALA A 102 -11.08 2.39 -3.67
C ALA A 102 -9.56 2.24 -3.49
N ILE A 103 -8.78 3.27 -3.84
CA ILE A 103 -7.32 3.23 -3.75
C ILE A 103 -6.88 3.43 -2.30
N VAL A 104 -6.09 2.48 -1.79
CA VAL A 104 -5.42 2.59 -0.49
C VAL A 104 -4.05 3.26 -0.66
N ALA A 105 -3.27 2.79 -1.62
CA ALA A 105 -1.96 3.31 -1.97
C ALA A 105 -1.60 2.93 -3.40
N ALA A 106 -0.74 3.71 -4.04
CA ALA A 106 -0.28 3.43 -5.39
C ALA A 106 1.16 3.87 -5.59
N THR A 107 1.95 3.06 -6.28
CA THR A 107 3.26 3.47 -6.76
C THR A 107 3.12 4.32 -8.02
N LYS A 108 4.17 5.05 -8.34
CA LYS A 108 4.34 5.60 -9.69
C LYS A 108 4.38 4.46 -10.71
N ARG A 109 4.13 4.79 -11.97
CA ARG A 109 4.38 3.88 -13.08
C ARG A 109 5.87 3.87 -13.40
N LEU A 110 6.50 2.68 -13.45
CA LEU A 110 7.94 2.45 -13.51
C LEU A 110 8.34 1.88 -14.87
N GLY A 111 9.38 2.42 -15.48
CA GLY A 111 10.11 1.80 -16.57
C GLY A 111 11.15 0.80 -16.07
N GLY A 112 11.82 0.09 -17.00
CA GLY A 112 12.88 -0.85 -16.64
C GLY A 112 14.00 -0.18 -15.86
N GLY A 113 14.41 -0.77 -14.75
CA GLY A 113 15.43 -0.26 -13.83
C GLY A 113 14.91 0.67 -12.72
N ASP A 114 13.67 1.19 -12.82
CA ASP A 114 13.09 2.10 -11.84
C ASP A 114 12.57 1.36 -10.61
N SER A 115 12.42 2.11 -9.50
CA SER A 115 11.74 1.65 -8.29
C SER A 115 10.96 2.79 -7.63
N ASP A 116 9.94 2.43 -6.85
CA ASP A 116 9.18 3.35 -6.02
C ASP A 116 8.72 2.65 -4.73
N THR A 117 8.61 3.41 -3.66
CA THR A 117 8.20 2.87 -2.35
C THR A 117 6.99 3.62 -1.83
N ILE A 118 5.98 2.86 -1.45
CA ILE A 118 4.77 3.36 -0.79
C ILE A 118 4.72 2.89 0.65
N THR A 119 4.15 3.73 1.51
CA THR A 119 3.95 3.40 2.92
C THR A 119 2.47 3.52 3.25
N PHE A 120 1.92 2.51 3.92
CA PHE A 120 0.51 2.47 4.30
C PHE A 120 0.30 1.68 5.59
N THR A 121 -0.90 1.79 6.16
CA THR A 121 -1.36 1.00 7.30
C THR A 121 -2.76 0.47 7.01
N LEU A 122 -2.94 -0.85 7.11
CA LEU A 122 -4.22 -1.51 6.95
C LEU A 122 -4.79 -1.82 8.33
N THR A 123 -5.89 -1.18 8.70
CA THR A 123 -6.43 -1.26 10.09
C THR A 123 -7.50 -2.32 10.26
N ALA A 124 -8.17 -2.73 9.18
CA ALA A 124 -9.21 -3.75 9.20
C ALA A 124 -8.67 -5.07 8.63
N PRO A 125 -8.95 -6.22 9.28
CA PRO A 125 -8.69 -7.54 8.71
C PRO A 125 -9.42 -7.72 7.38
N GLY A 126 -8.83 -8.49 6.46
CA GLY A 126 -9.43 -8.78 5.16
C GLY A 126 -8.41 -8.95 4.05
N GLU A 127 -8.91 -9.13 2.85
CA GLU A 127 -8.11 -9.30 1.64
C GLU A 127 -8.10 -8.00 0.84
N TYR A 128 -6.92 -7.42 0.69
CA TYR A 128 -6.69 -6.19 -0.04
C TYR A 128 -6.04 -6.52 -1.38
N PRO A 129 -6.79 -6.49 -2.48
CA PRO A 129 -6.22 -6.81 -3.79
C PRO A 129 -5.29 -5.70 -4.27
N PHE A 130 -4.28 -6.07 -5.03
CA PHE A 130 -3.44 -5.13 -5.76
C PHE A 130 -3.27 -5.55 -7.22
N MET A 131 -2.99 -4.58 -8.09
CA MET A 131 -2.85 -4.82 -9.51
C MET A 131 -1.96 -3.80 -10.21
N CYS A 132 -1.48 -4.14 -11.40
CA CYS A 132 -0.95 -3.17 -12.36
C CYS A 132 -2.11 -2.60 -13.18
N THR A 133 -2.21 -1.28 -13.29
CA THR A 133 -3.28 -0.60 -14.02
C THR A 133 -2.95 -0.27 -15.47
N THR A 134 -1.74 -0.57 -15.93
CA THR A 134 -1.41 -0.46 -17.36
C THR A 134 -2.35 -1.36 -18.16
N PRO A 135 -3.00 -0.86 -19.23
CA PRO A 135 -3.98 -1.63 -20.00
C PRO A 135 -3.45 -2.99 -20.44
N GLY A 136 -4.27 -4.03 -20.25
CA GLY A 136 -3.93 -5.42 -20.59
C GLY A 136 -3.09 -6.16 -19.54
N HIS A 137 -2.52 -5.49 -18.54
CA HIS A 137 -1.63 -6.12 -17.56
C HIS A 137 -2.34 -6.78 -16.38
N PHE A 138 -3.50 -6.25 -15.95
CA PHE A 138 -4.13 -6.67 -14.70
C PHE A 138 -4.48 -8.16 -14.62
N SER A 139 -4.78 -8.80 -15.75
CA SER A 139 -5.14 -10.22 -15.79
C SER A 139 -4.03 -11.15 -15.28
N VAL A 140 -2.77 -10.72 -15.40
CA VAL A 140 -1.57 -11.48 -15.00
C VAL A 140 -0.80 -10.80 -13.86
N MET A 141 -0.87 -9.45 -13.78
CA MET A 141 -0.18 -8.65 -12.77
C MET A 141 -1.15 -8.21 -11.67
N GLN A 142 -1.50 -9.14 -10.79
CA GLN A 142 -2.36 -8.92 -9.63
C GLN A 142 -1.98 -9.83 -8.47
N GLY A 143 -2.43 -9.48 -7.29
CA GLY A 143 -2.22 -10.25 -6.07
C GLY A 143 -3.06 -9.72 -4.92
N VAL A 144 -2.82 -10.25 -3.71
CA VAL A 144 -3.60 -9.93 -2.50
C VAL A 144 -2.68 -9.76 -1.30
N ILE A 145 -2.90 -8.72 -0.51
CA ILE A 145 -2.33 -8.59 0.84
C ILE A 145 -3.39 -9.06 1.82
N THR A 146 -3.09 -10.12 2.57
CA THR A 146 -3.98 -10.63 3.61
C THR A 146 -3.68 -9.96 4.95
N VAL A 147 -4.68 -9.30 5.53
CA VAL A 147 -4.58 -8.64 6.84
C VAL A 147 -5.24 -9.52 7.88
N LYS A 148 -4.45 -10.01 8.83
CA LYS A 148 -4.93 -10.79 9.98
C LYS A 148 -5.32 -9.87 11.14
N ALA A 149 -6.29 -10.29 11.95
CA ALA A 149 -6.60 -9.64 13.21
C ALA A 149 -5.36 -9.64 14.14
N LYS A 150 -5.34 -8.69 15.09
CA LYS A 150 -4.34 -8.69 16.18
C LYS A 150 -4.60 -9.82 17.14
#